data_4bf7c1c1c345330d84fad297e3d923cc
#
_entry.id   4bf7c1c1c345330d84fad297e3d923cc
#
_cell.length_a   1.000
_cell.length_b   1.000
_cell.length_c   1.000
_cell.angle_alpha   90.00
_cell.angle_beta   90.00
_cell.angle_gamma   90.00
#
_symmetry.space_group_name_H-M   'P 1'
#
loop_
_entity.id
_entity.type
_entity.pdbx_description
1 polymer ?
#
loop_
_entity_poly.entity_id
_entity_poly.type
_entity_poly.pdbx_seq_one_letter_code
_entity_poly.pdbx_strand_id
1 'polypeptide(L)'
;MFSEKIILQVLAEQKEEISNYKTKRLVDRKEESLFEFDSTQAQVVTGIRRSGKSTLCHKVLTERGIDYAYVNLDDDRLAHLQTEDLNTVLSCLYQLYGTDFKYLFLDEIQDVEGWYLFVNRLLRTDLHIFVTGSNAKLLSGELATHLSGRYNEIKLFPFSFSEYCSFHNVDTSGITTKSDAERKRAFYDYINDGGFPEMQNLRNKRGYVESLIDAILTKDIKNRFKIRNVDALKKIADHLISNSCCEVNYEELSELFNMSDKTIQKYVSYLQQAFVIQLLTRHSFKSKERIRGSKSYIVDPGLQNNRTNSMAAENIGWRLENVVYVELLRRCASDFRDIYYYKQAATGKEVDFVICDKNKALELIQVSYDIDSPKAYNRETSALIVASEPLKCDNLTLITFSDTRDVMVEGKTIHIKSAIEWLLG
;
A
#
# COMPACT_ATOMS: atom_id res chain seq x y z
N MET A 1 -14.01 33.44 -2.97
CA MET A 1 -15.23 32.59 -2.98
C MET A 1 -15.38 32.06 -4.39
N PHE A 2 -15.39 30.76 -4.52
CA PHE A 2 -15.56 30.10 -5.82
C PHE A 2 -16.94 30.40 -6.43
N SER A 3 -17.04 30.38 -7.76
CA SER A 3 -18.32 30.55 -8.46
C SER A 3 -19.18 29.31 -8.26
N GLU A 4 -20.34 29.48 -7.62
CA GLU A 4 -21.36 28.41 -7.44
C GLU A 4 -21.72 27.75 -8.78
N LYS A 5 -21.81 28.53 -9.86
CA LYS A 5 -22.10 28.02 -11.22
C LYS A 5 -21.04 27.04 -11.70
N ILE A 6 -19.76 27.31 -11.46
CA ILE A 6 -18.65 26.42 -11.85
C ILE A 6 -18.73 25.13 -11.03
N ILE A 7 -18.90 25.25 -9.70
CA ILE A 7 -19.04 24.08 -8.82
C ILE A 7 -20.21 23.21 -9.27
N LEU A 8 -21.37 23.80 -9.50
CA LEU A 8 -22.58 23.06 -9.92
C LEU A 8 -22.37 22.33 -11.26
N GLN A 9 -21.71 22.98 -12.23
CA GLN A 9 -21.37 22.36 -13.51
C GLN A 9 -20.45 21.16 -13.33
N VAL A 10 -19.36 21.29 -12.56
CA VAL A 10 -18.41 20.20 -12.29
C VAL A 10 -19.11 19.04 -11.61
N LEU A 11 -19.91 19.29 -10.57
CA LEU A 11 -20.64 18.25 -9.85
C LEU A 11 -21.66 17.54 -10.74
N ALA A 12 -22.32 18.25 -11.66
CA ALA A 12 -23.25 17.65 -12.60
C ALA A 12 -22.54 16.68 -13.56
N GLU A 13 -21.40 17.11 -14.12
CA GLU A 13 -20.58 16.26 -15.00
C GLU A 13 -20.04 15.02 -14.24
N GLN A 14 -19.54 15.19 -13.01
CA GLN A 14 -19.09 14.09 -12.16
C GLN A 14 -20.24 13.10 -11.80
N LYS A 15 -21.46 13.62 -11.62
CA LYS A 15 -22.64 12.76 -11.39
C LYS A 15 -22.95 11.87 -12.59
N GLU A 16 -22.79 12.38 -13.82
CA GLU A 16 -22.94 11.58 -15.03
C GLU A 16 -21.86 10.49 -15.13
N GLU A 17 -20.60 10.79 -14.75
CA GLU A 17 -19.52 9.83 -14.76
C GLU A 17 -19.74 8.63 -13.82
N ILE A 18 -20.39 8.84 -12.67
CA ILE A 18 -20.70 7.75 -11.71
C ILE A 18 -21.54 6.65 -12.38
N SER A 19 -22.43 7.01 -13.31
CA SER A 19 -23.26 6.03 -14.00
C SER A 19 -22.44 4.95 -14.72
N ASN A 20 -21.22 5.27 -15.14
CA ASN A 20 -20.30 4.36 -15.80
C ASN A 20 -19.73 3.28 -14.86
N TYR A 21 -19.68 3.52 -13.54
CA TYR A 21 -19.23 2.50 -12.57
C TYR A 21 -20.28 1.39 -12.39
N LYS A 22 -21.56 1.69 -12.55
CA LYS A 22 -22.64 0.70 -12.41
C LYS A 22 -22.61 -0.42 -13.46
N THR A 23 -21.91 -0.22 -14.57
CA THR A 23 -21.86 -1.17 -15.69
C THR A 23 -20.54 -1.92 -15.82
N LYS A 24 -19.49 -1.50 -15.07
CA LYS A 24 -18.16 -2.12 -15.13
C LYS A 24 -18.08 -3.34 -14.22
N ARG A 25 -17.55 -4.45 -14.75
CA ARG A 25 -17.11 -5.56 -13.92
C ARG A 25 -15.81 -5.14 -13.20
N LEU A 26 -15.88 -5.01 -11.89
CA LEU A 26 -14.76 -4.67 -11.03
C LEU A 26 -14.27 -5.89 -10.27
N VAL A 27 -12.99 -5.92 -9.92
CA VAL A 27 -12.39 -6.99 -9.09
C VAL A 27 -12.85 -6.83 -7.65
N ASP A 28 -13.22 -7.93 -7.02
CA ASP A 28 -13.51 -7.97 -5.58
C ASP A 28 -12.22 -7.77 -4.78
N ARG A 29 -12.29 -6.88 -3.79
CA ARG A 29 -11.15 -6.53 -2.95
C ARG A 29 -11.38 -7.04 -1.53
N LYS A 30 -10.33 -7.59 -0.90
CA LYS A 30 -10.42 -8.02 0.51
C LYS A 30 -10.82 -6.88 1.44
N GLU A 31 -10.40 -5.68 1.14
CA GLU A 31 -10.66 -4.46 1.89
C GLU A 31 -12.16 -4.05 1.90
N GLU A 32 -13.00 -4.61 1.03
CA GLU A 32 -14.46 -4.35 1.02
C GLU A 32 -15.14 -4.76 2.34
N SER A 33 -14.62 -5.79 2.99
CA SER A 33 -15.11 -6.25 4.29
C SER A 33 -14.79 -5.32 5.46
N LEU A 34 -13.89 -4.35 5.26
CA LEU A 34 -13.47 -3.40 6.29
C LEU A 34 -14.37 -2.18 6.39
N PHE A 35 -15.30 -1.98 5.45
CA PHE A 35 -16.22 -0.85 5.48
C PHE A 35 -17.34 -1.04 6.52
N GLU A 36 -17.54 -0.01 7.32
CA GLU A 36 -18.61 0.07 8.34
C GLU A 36 -19.67 1.07 7.90
N PHE A 37 -20.71 0.59 7.22
CA PHE A 37 -21.73 1.46 6.59
C PHE A 37 -22.66 2.16 7.59
N ASP A 38 -22.93 1.53 8.71
CA ASP A 38 -23.81 2.09 9.76
C ASP A 38 -23.03 2.84 10.86
N SER A 39 -21.73 3.03 10.65
CA SER A 39 -20.85 3.70 11.61
C SER A 39 -21.02 5.23 11.55
N THR A 40 -20.85 5.88 12.69
CA THR A 40 -20.74 7.35 12.80
C THR A 40 -19.34 7.86 12.48
N GLN A 41 -18.42 6.95 12.12
CA GLN A 41 -17.05 7.27 11.73
C GLN A 41 -16.95 7.51 10.21
N ALA A 42 -16.08 8.43 9.81
CA ALA A 42 -15.73 8.58 8.41
C ALA A 42 -14.99 7.33 7.91
N GLN A 43 -15.41 6.76 6.78
CA GLN A 43 -14.70 5.67 6.10
C GLN A 43 -13.60 6.29 5.24
N VAL A 44 -12.34 6.13 5.64
CA VAL A 44 -11.20 6.81 5.02
C VAL A 44 -10.34 5.80 4.27
N VAL A 45 -10.41 5.81 2.95
CA VAL A 45 -9.61 4.92 2.10
C VAL A 45 -8.33 5.62 1.66
N THR A 46 -7.19 5.05 2.05
CA THR A 46 -5.88 5.58 1.74
C THR A 46 -5.04 4.57 0.97
N GLY A 47 -4.00 5.04 0.32
CA GLY A 47 -3.09 4.20 -0.46
C GLY A 47 -2.44 4.98 -1.58
N ILE A 48 -1.47 4.38 -2.23
CA ILE A 48 -0.74 5.01 -3.34
C ILE A 48 -1.68 5.52 -4.45
N ARG A 49 -1.29 6.58 -5.10
CA ARG A 49 -2.00 7.08 -6.30
C ARG A 49 -2.22 5.94 -7.30
N ARG A 50 -3.44 5.84 -7.87
CA ARG A 50 -3.85 4.80 -8.84
C ARG A 50 -3.94 3.35 -8.29
N SER A 51 -4.04 3.16 -6.97
CA SER A 51 -4.36 1.85 -6.38
C SER A 51 -5.82 1.42 -6.53
N GLY A 52 -6.72 2.33 -6.97
CA GLY A 52 -8.14 2.05 -7.16
C GLY A 52 -9.05 2.51 -6.01
N LYS A 53 -8.63 3.46 -5.16
CA LYS A 53 -9.38 3.96 -4.00
C LYS A 53 -10.79 4.44 -4.35
N SER A 54 -10.90 5.36 -5.31
CA SER A 54 -12.19 5.90 -5.77
C SER A 54 -13.07 4.78 -6.33
N THR A 55 -12.48 3.89 -7.13
CA THR A 55 -13.17 2.72 -7.70
C THR A 55 -13.72 1.80 -6.61
N LEU A 56 -12.95 1.54 -5.55
CA LEU A 56 -13.39 0.73 -4.41
C LEU A 56 -14.59 1.38 -3.71
N CYS A 57 -14.53 2.68 -3.41
CA CYS A 57 -15.65 3.39 -2.79
C CYS A 57 -16.90 3.36 -3.66
N HIS A 58 -16.79 3.64 -4.96
CA HIS A 58 -17.92 3.53 -5.90
C HIS A 58 -18.49 2.11 -5.95
N LYS A 59 -17.63 1.08 -5.99
CA LYS A 59 -18.03 -0.33 -6.02
C LYS A 59 -18.87 -0.68 -4.80
N VAL A 60 -18.35 -0.46 -3.59
CA VAL A 60 -19.03 -0.88 -2.36
C VAL A 60 -20.36 -0.14 -2.13
N LEU A 61 -20.45 1.13 -2.50
CA LEU A 61 -21.68 1.90 -2.42
C LEU A 61 -22.72 1.43 -3.46
N THR A 62 -22.27 1.21 -4.69
CA THR A 62 -23.16 0.79 -5.81
C THR A 62 -23.70 -0.64 -5.62
N GLU A 63 -22.84 -1.61 -5.23
CA GLU A 63 -23.25 -3.01 -5.04
C GLU A 63 -24.24 -3.18 -3.89
N ARG A 64 -24.21 -2.27 -2.91
CA ARG A 64 -25.20 -2.23 -1.83
C ARG A 64 -26.48 -1.48 -2.20
N GLY A 65 -26.58 -0.92 -3.40
CA GLY A 65 -27.72 -0.13 -3.84
C GLY A 65 -27.86 1.20 -3.08
N ILE A 66 -26.77 1.73 -2.54
CA ILE A 66 -26.76 2.97 -1.78
C ILE A 66 -26.69 4.16 -2.75
N ASP A 67 -27.64 5.08 -2.62
CA ASP A 67 -27.58 6.38 -3.28
C ASP A 67 -26.69 7.34 -2.45
N TYR A 68 -25.75 8.00 -3.12
CA TYR A 68 -24.79 8.88 -2.47
C TYR A 68 -24.51 10.14 -3.29
N ALA A 69 -24.22 11.23 -2.60
CA ALA A 69 -23.68 12.44 -3.20
C ALA A 69 -22.16 12.31 -3.35
N TYR A 70 -21.61 12.83 -4.44
CA TYR A 70 -20.20 12.65 -4.80
C TYR A 70 -19.56 13.94 -5.26
N VAL A 71 -18.29 14.15 -4.86
CA VAL A 71 -17.40 15.16 -5.41
C VAL A 71 -15.97 14.64 -5.47
N ASN A 72 -15.33 14.78 -6.64
CA ASN A 72 -13.89 14.62 -6.83
C ASN A 72 -13.21 16.00 -6.78
N LEU A 73 -12.32 16.18 -5.83
CA LEU A 73 -11.64 17.46 -5.58
C LEU A 73 -10.28 17.59 -6.31
N ASP A 74 -9.79 16.52 -7.01
CA ASP A 74 -8.62 16.59 -7.93
C ASP A 74 -9.04 17.11 -9.34
N ASP A 75 -10.24 17.70 -9.47
CA ASP A 75 -10.66 18.41 -10.70
C ASP A 75 -9.96 19.76 -10.79
N ASP A 76 -9.31 20.06 -11.93
CA ASP A 76 -8.53 21.28 -12.14
C ASP A 76 -9.36 22.55 -11.99
N ARG A 77 -10.67 22.49 -12.30
CA ARG A 77 -11.62 23.61 -12.14
C ARG A 77 -11.95 23.88 -10.67
N LEU A 78 -11.71 22.92 -9.78
CA LEU A 78 -11.86 23.03 -8.33
C LEU A 78 -10.51 23.28 -7.63
N ALA A 79 -9.41 23.35 -8.39
CA ALA A 79 -8.11 23.70 -7.85
C ALA A 79 -8.16 25.03 -7.10
N HIS A 80 -7.56 25.08 -5.91
CA HIS A 80 -7.56 26.25 -5.02
C HIS A 80 -8.85 26.50 -4.20
N LEU A 81 -9.78 25.53 -4.11
CA LEU A 81 -10.86 25.57 -3.13
C LEU A 81 -10.28 25.77 -1.72
N GLN A 82 -10.92 26.64 -0.95
CA GLN A 82 -10.60 26.84 0.45
C GLN A 82 -11.64 26.15 1.33
N THR A 83 -11.34 26.00 2.61
CA THR A 83 -12.27 25.38 3.58
C THR A 83 -13.66 26.02 3.57
N GLU A 84 -13.73 27.33 3.40
CA GLU A 84 -14.98 28.12 3.36
C GLU A 84 -15.83 27.78 2.14
N ASP A 85 -15.20 27.43 1.00
CA ASP A 85 -15.89 27.08 -0.24
C ASP A 85 -16.58 25.71 -0.16
N LEU A 86 -16.16 24.84 0.77
CA LEU A 86 -16.78 23.52 0.98
C LEU A 86 -18.26 23.62 1.38
N ASN A 87 -18.69 24.75 1.97
CA ASN A 87 -20.12 24.98 2.22
C ASN A 87 -20.89 25.21 0.92
N THR A 88 -20.29 25.93 -0.05
CA THR A 88 -20.88 26.11 -1.36
C THR A 88 -20.93 24.78 -2.13
N VAL A 89 -19.89 23.94 -2.04
CA VAL A 89 -19.92 22.58 -2.59
C VAL A 89 -21.07 21.78 -2.01
N LEU A 90 -21.26 21.79 -0.67
CA LEU A 90 -22.37 21.08 -0.04
C LEU A 90 -23.74 21.60 -0.50
N SER A 91 -23.91 22.92 -0.63
CA SER A 91 -25.13 23.53 -1.16
C SER A 91 -25.44 23.05 -2.59
N CYS A 92 -24.42 23.01 -3.46
CA CYS A 92 -24.57 22.49 -4.81
C CYS A 92 -24.90 20.99 -4.84
N LEU A 93 -24.33 20.21 -3.91
CA LEU A 93 -24.68 18.79 -3.78
C LEU A 93 -26.16 18.61 -3.37
N TYR A 94 -26.67 19.41 -2.43
CA TYR A 94 -28.11 19.39 -2.10
C TYR A 94 -29.00 19.79 -3.28
N GLN A 95 -28.58 20.71 -4.13
CA GLN A 95 -29.32 21.07 -5.35
C GLN A 95 -29.38 19.92 -6.36
N LEU A 96 -28.28 19.13 -6.50
CA LEU A 96 -28.19 18.07 -7.50
C LEU A 96 -28.73 16.71 -7.05
N TYR A 97 -28.59 16.37 -5.76
CA TYR A 97 -28.91 15.06 -5.21
C TYR A 97 -30.16 15.07 -4.32
N GLY A 98 -30.72 16.26 -4.02
CA GLY A 98 -31.77 16.41 -3.02
C GLY A 98 -31.19 16.60 -1.60
N THR A 99 -32.04 16.95 -0.63
CA THR A 99 -31.62 17.22 0.74
C THR A 99 -31.55 16.00 1.65
N ASP A 100 -31.97 14.85 1.16
CA ASP A 100 -32.24 13.62 1.95
C ASP A 100 -31.20 12.53 1.73
N PHE A 101 -30.15 12.76 0.93
CA PHE A 101 -29.07 11.77 0.80
C PHE A 101 -28.40 11.54 2.17
N LYS A 102 -28.09 10.26 2.45
CA LYS A 102 -27.46 9.84 3.71
C LYS A 102 -25.97 9.58 3.56
N TYR A 103 -25.48 9.39 2.35
CA TYR A 103 -24.09 9.06 2.08
C TYR A 103 -23.45 10.15 1.23
N LEU A 104 -22.26 10.58 1.67
CA LEU A 104 -21.45 11.58 1.00
C LEU A 104 -20.06 11.02 0.74
N PHE A 105 -19.65 10.98 -0.53
CA PHE A 105 -18.32 10.58 -0.92
C PHE A 105 -17.49 11.76 -1.40
N LEU A 106 -16.43 12.06 -0.64
CA LEU A 106 -15.45 13.13 -0.88
C LEU A 106 -14.15 12.51 -1.38
N ASP A 107 -13.93 12.57 -2.67
CA ASP A 107 -12.77 11.96 -3.32
C ASP A 107 -11.60 12.96 -3.39
N GLU A 108 -10.38 12.51 -3.02
CA GLU A 108 -9.14 13.29 -2.97
C GLU A 108 -9.27 14.59 -2.14
N ILE A 109 -9.98 14.52 -0.99
CA ILE A 109 -10.29 15.67 -0.12
C ILE A 109 -9.07 16.40 0.44
N GLN A 110 -7.89 15.74 0.50
CA GLN A 110 -6.66 16.32 1.04
C GLN A 110 -6.14 17.52 0.24
N ASP A 111 -6.67 17.77 -0.94
CA ASP A 111 -6.29 18.92 -1.76
C ASP A 111 -6.89 20.24 -1.24
N VAL A 112 -7.88 20.18 -0.32
CA VAL A 112 -8.45 21.33 0.37
C VAL A 112 -7.84 21.48 1.77
N GLU A 113 -7.12 22.57 2.04
CA GLU A 113 -6.55 22.82 3.36
C GLU A 113 -7.67 22.93 4.41
N GLY A 114 -7.50 22.31 5.60
CA GLY A 114 -8.49 22.37 6.68
C GLY A 114 -9.78 21.56 6.45
N TRP A 115 -9.84 20.71 5.43
CA TRP A 115 -10.99 19.86 5.09
C TRP A 115 -11.56 19.08 6.28
N TYR A 116 -10.73 18.70 7.23
CA TYR A 116 -11.13 17.93 8.42
C TYR A 116 -12.12 18.70 9.31
N LEU A 117 -12.09 20.03 9.31
CA LEU A 117 -13.07 20.85 10.04
C LEU A 117 -14.47 20.67 9.45
N PHE A 118 -14.53 20.62 8.10
CA PHE A 118 -15.76 20.37 7.37
C PHE A 118 -16.31 18.95 7.65
N VAL A 119 -15.46 17.92 7.51
CA VAL A 119 -15.84 16.53 7.79
C VAL A 119 -16.28 16.36 9.25
N ASN A 120 -15.55 16.91 10.23
CA ASN A 120 -15.95 16.85 11.65
C ASN A 120 -17.32 17.48 11.93
N ARG A 121 -17.67 18.54 11.21
CA ARG A 121 -18.97 19.17 11.31
C ARG A 121 -20.06 18.25 10.74
N LEU A 122 -19.82 17.65 9.60
CA LEU A 122 -20.78 16.76 8.96
C LEU A 122 -20.98 15.45 9.74
N LEU A 123 -19.94 14.92 10.39
CA LEU A 123 -20.06 13.75 11.27
C LEU A 123 -20.96 13.95 12.52
N ARG A 124 -21.41 15.18 12.77
CA ARG A 124 -22.42 15.48 13.81
C ARG A 124 -23.85 15.48 13.27
N THR A 125 -24.00 15.30 11.98
CA THR A 125 -25.27 15.11 11.29
C THR A 125 -25.50 13.63 11.01
N ASP A 126 -26.62 13.29 10.38
CA ASP A 126 -26.94 11.91 10.00
C ASP A 126 -26.27 11.46 8.68
N LEU A 127 -25.13 12.07 8.31
CA LEU A 127 -24.40 11.75 7.10
C LEU A 127 -23.31 10.70 7.35
N HIS A 128 -23.31 9.64 6.55
CA HIS A 128 -22.21 8.70 6.46
C HIS A 128 -21.20 9.18 5.42
N ILE A 129 -19.96 9.38 5.86
CA ILE A 129 -18.95 10.06 5.04
C ILE A 129 -17.88 9.08 4.59
N PHE A 130 -17.67 9.03 3.28
CA PHE A 130 -16.59 8.31 2.63
C PHE A 130 -15.56 9.33 2.13
N VAL A 131 -14.30 9.05 2.39
CA VAL A 131 -13.17 9.93 2.04
C VAL A 131 -12.09 9.11 1.39
N THR A 132 -11.51 9.60 0.29
CA THR A 132 -10.26 9.02 -0.21
C THR A 132 -9.12 10.01 -0.17
N GLY A 133 -7.90 9.47 -0.17
CA GLY A 133 -6.69 10.27 -0.31
C GLY A 133 -5.44 9.45 -0.63
N SER A 134 -4.57 10.03 -1.46
CA SER A 134 -3.33 9.40 -1.91
C SER A 134 -2.16 9.56 -0.94
N ASN A 135 -2.39 10.03 0.29
CA ASN A 135 -1.33 10.33 1.23
C ASN A 135 -1.58 9.82 2.65
N ALA A 136 -0.58 9.11 3.22
CA ALA A 136 -0.62 8.59 4.59
C ALA A 136 -0.61 9.69 5.68
N LYS A 137 -0.30 10.95 5.34
CA LYS A 137 -0.41 12.06 6.30
C LYS A 137 -1.85 12.42 6.64
N LEU A 138 -2.81 12.02 5.79
CA LEU A 138 -4.21 11.97 6.19
C LEU A 138 -4.39 11.14 7.46
N LEU A 139 -3.46 10.25 7.80
CA LEU A 139 -3.60 9.21 8.79
C LEU A 139 -2.71 9.35 10.03
N SER A 140 -1.46 9.80 9.89
CA SER A 140 -0.48 9.68 10.98
C SER A 140 -0.39 10.86 11.93
N GLY A 141 -1.01 11.99 11.62
CA GLY A 141 -0.92 13.19 12.46
C GLY A 141 -2.16 14.07 12.41
N GLU A 142 -2.68 14.33 11.21
CA GLU A 142 -3.81 15.24 11.04
C GLU A 142 -5.14 14.55 11.31
N LEU A 143 -5.37 13.30 10.84
CA LEU A 143 -6.59 12.56 11.14
C LEU A 143 -6.70 12.19 12.61
N ALA A 144 -5.65 11.60 13.18
CA ALA A 144 -5.66 11.23 14.59
C ALA A 144 -5.89 12.43 15.49
N THR A 145 -5.30 13.58 15.15
CA THR A 145 -5.43 14.83 15.91
C THR A 145 -6.75 15.56 15.61
N HIS A 146 -7.16 15.61 14.34
CA HIS A 146 -8.24 16.47 13.87
C HIS A 146 -9.60 15.77 13.79
N LEU A 147 -9.67 14.49 13.40
CA LEU A 147 -10.89 13.71 13.46
C LEU A 147 -11.09 13.01 14.81
N SER A 148 -10.11 13.15 15.75
CA SER A 148 -10.25 12.70 17.15
C SER A 148 -10.76 11.26 17.30
N GLY A 149 -10.26 10.33 16.45
CA GLY A 149 -10.67 8.92 16.46
C GLY A 149 -12.03 8.63 15.80
N ARG A 150 -12.64 9.61 15.10
CA ARG A 150 -13.91 9.42 14.39
C ARG A 150 -13.70 8.99 12.94
N TYR A 151 -12.83 8.04 12.71
CA TYR A 151 -12.59 7.48 11.38
C TYR A 151 -12.23 6.00 11.45
N ASN A 152 -12.63 5.28 10.44
CA ASN A 152 -12.20 3.92 10.11
C ASN A 152 -11.24 4.01 8.93
N GLU A 153 -9.99 3.58 9.13
CA GLU A 153 -8.97 3.61 8.09
C GLU A 153 -8.92 2.32 7.31
N ILE A 154 -9.02 2.43 5.98
CA ILE A 154 -8.89 1.32 5.04
C ILE A 154 -7.70 1.59 4.12
N LYS A 155 -6.60 0.82 4.31
CA LYS A 155 -5.40 0.93 3.48
C LYS A 155 -5.54 0.07 2.24
N LEU A 156 -5.56 0.71 1.07
CA LEU A 156 -5.68 0.03 -0.21
C LEU A 156 -4.34 -0.02 -0.94
N PHE A 157 -3.86 -1.23 -1.16
CA PHE A 157 -2.69 -1.52 -2.00
C PHE A 157 -3.10 -1.75 -3.47
N PRO A 158 -2.17 -1.73 -4.44
CA PRO A 158 -2.39 -2.34 -5.75
C PRO A 158 -2.89 -3.78 -5.62
N PHE A 159 -3.36 -4.43 -6.68
CA PHE A 159 -3.88 -5.80 -6.60
C PHE A 159 -2.93 -6.75 -5.87
N SER A 160 -3.46 -7.58 -4.98
CA SER A 160 -2.79 -8.78 -4.49
C SER A 160 -2.66 -9.80 -5.62
N PHE A 161 -1.86 -10.85 -5.43
CA PHE A 161 -1.76 -11.90 -6.44
C PHE A 161 -3.11 -12.60 -6.69
N SER A 162 -3.91 -12.81 -5.68
CA SER A 162 -5.26 -13.37 -5.81
C SER A 162 -6.17 -12.47 -6.65
N GLU A 163 -6.15 -11.16 -6.40
CA GLU A 163 -6.92 -10.17 -7.17
C GLU A 163 -6.42 -10.02 -8.61
N TYR A 164 -5.09 -10.11 -8.81
CA TYR A 164 -4.46 -10.18 -10.13
C TYR A 164 -4.94 -11.41 -10.92
N CYS A 165 -4.98 -12.58 -10.28
CA CYS A 165 -5.52 -13.80 -10.89
C CYS A 165 -6.99 -13.64 -11.27
N SER A 166 -7.79 -13.04 -10.39
CA SER A 166 -9.21 -12.76 -10.66
C SER A 166 -9.37 -11.81 -11.86
N PHE A 167 -8.58 -10.75 -11.92
CA PHE A 167 -8.59 -9.80 -13.03
C PHE A 167 -8.27 -10.46 -14.38
N HIS A 168 -7.26 -11.32 -14.41
CA HIS A 168 -6.80 -12.04 -15.60
C HIS A 168 -7.56 -13.36 -15.88
N ASN A 169 -8.57 -13.71 -15.06
CA ASN A 169 -9.33 -14.96 -15.13
C ASN A 169 -8.40 -16.22 -15.07
N VAL A 170 -7.36 -16.18 -14.25
CA VAL A 170 -6.48 -17.32 -13.99
C VAL A 170 -7.19 -18.29 -13.04
N ASP A 171 -7.23 -19.57 -13.41
CA ASP A 171 -7.80 -20.61 -12.55
C ASP A 171 -6.86 -20.89 -11.35
N THR A 172 -7.29 -20.45 -10.17
CA THR A 172 -6.55 -20.62 -8.90
C THR A 172 -6.84 -21.93 -8.19
N SER A 173 -7.90 -22.65 -8.56
CA SER A 173 -8.37 -23.88 -7.91
C SER A 173 -8.09 -25.16 -8.70
N GLY A 174 -7.74 -25.03 -9.98
CA GLY A 174 -7.49 -26.18 -10.86
C GLY A 174 -6.28 -27.00 -10.43
N ILE A 175 -6.40 -28.32 -10.51
CA ILE A 175 -5.37 -29.30 -10.09
C ILE A 175 -4.60 -29.89 -11.29
N THR A 176 -4.85 -29.39 -12.51
CA THR A 176 -4.21 -29.92 -13.72
C THR A 176 -2.82 -29.31 -13.91
N THR A 177 -1.93 -30.03 -14.63
CA THR A 177 -0.61 -29.51 -15.03
C THR A 177 -0.75 -28.19 -15.80
N LYS A 178 -1.82 -28.03 -16.58
CA LYS A 178 -2.09 -26.80 -17.33
C LYS A 178 -2.40 -25.64 -16.39
N SER A 179 -3.33 -25.82 -15.43
CA SER A 179 -3.67 -24.76 -14.48
C SER A 179 -2.50 -24.39 -13.56
N ASP A 180 -1.64 -25.37 -13.20
CA ASP A 180 -0.41 -25.10 -12.46
C ASP A 180 0.58 -24.24 -13.27
N ALA A 181 0.80 -24.58 -14.56
CA ALA A 181 1.64 -23.80 -15.44
C ALA A 181 1.11 -22.37 -15.68
N GLU A 182 -0.21 -22.21 -15.80
CA GLU A 182 -0.87 -20.90 -15.93
C GLU A 182 -0.67 -20.04 -14.67
N ARG A 183 -0.82 -20.63 -13.45
CA ARG A 183 -0.56 -19.92 -12.19
C ARG A 183 0.91 -19.51 -12.05
N LYS A 184 1.84 -20.39 -12.39
CA LYS A 184 3.28 -20.09 -12.35
C LYS A 184 3.64 -18.94 -13.30
N ARG A 185 3.07 -18.95 -14.52
CA ARG A 185 3.24 -17.86 -15.47
C ARG A 185 2.64 -16.55 -14.94
N ALA A 186 1.40 -16.59 -14.45
CA ALA A 186 0.73 -15.43 -13.87
C ALA A 186 1.52 -14.85 -12.70
N PHE A 187 2.10 -15.70 -11.86
CA PHE A 187 2.92 -15.26 -10.74
C PHE A 187 4.23 -14.62 -11.20
N TYR A 188 4.88 -15.18 -12.21
CA TYR A 188 6.05 -14.56 -12.82
C TYR A 188 5.73 -13.18 -13.41
N ASP A 189 4.62 -13.07 -14.13
CA ASP A 189 4.16 -11.80 -14.69
C ASP A 189 3.82 -10.80 -13.58
N TYR A 190 3.15 -11.24 -12.50
CA TYR A 190 2.83 -10.40 -11.34
C TYR A 190 4.07 -9.85 -10.61
N ILE A 191 5.09 -10.70 -10.37
CA ILE A 191 6.35 -10.25 -9.74
C ILE A 191 7.07 -9.22 -10.63
N ASN A 192 6.94 -9.32 -11.94
CA ASN A 192 7.59 -8.41 -12.88
C ASN A 192 6.80 -7.11 -13.08
N ASP A 193 5.51 -7.21 -13.27
CA ASP A 193 4.67 -6.08 -13.68
C ASP A 193 3.94 -5.42 -12.51
N GLY A 194 3.75 -6.14 -11.41
CA GLY A 194 3.01 -5.64 -10.25
C GLY A 194 1.50 -5.66 -10.41
N GLY A 195 0.82 -5.10 -9.40
CA GLY A 195 -0.62 -5.15 -9.24
C GLY A 195 -1.36 -3.84 -9.52
N PHE A 196 -0.75 -2.79 -10.08
CA PHE A 196 -1.50 -1.56 -10.39
C PHE A 196 -2.64 -1.85 -11.36
N PRO A 197 -3.92 -1.56 -10.99
CA PRO A 197 -5.08 -1.96 -11.81
C PRO A 197 -5.05 -1.44 -13.25
N GLU A 198 -4.74 -0.15 -13.43
CA GLU A 198 -4.68 0.46 -14.77
C GLU A 198 -3.56 -0.13 -15.63
N MET A 199 -2.43 -0.48 -15.01
CA MET A 199 -1.26 -1.00 -15.71
C MET A 199 -1.51 -2.36 -16.37
N GLN A 200 -2.47 -3.15 -15.86
CA GLN A 200 -2.75 -4.49 -16.35
C GLN A 200 -3.15 -4.52 -17.83
N ASN A 201 -3.81 -3.49 -18.31
CA ASN A 201 -4.28 -3.37 -19.70
C ASN A 201 -3.33 -2.59 -20.62
N LEU A 202 -2.20 -2.08 -20.08
CA LEU A 202 -1.30 -1.22 -20.83
C LEU A 202 -0.17 -2.01 -21.50
N ARG A 203 0.15 -1.67 -22.78
CA ARG A 203 1.33 -2.17 -23.47
C ARG A 203 2.61 -1.45 -23.00
N ASN A 204 2.54 -0.14 -22.76
CA ASN A 204 3.67 0.66 -22.30
C ASN A 204 3.64 0.82 -20.78
N LYS A 205 3.92 -0.27 -20.06
CA LYS A 205 3.99 -0.30 -18.59
C LYS A 205 5.06 0.63 -18.05
N ARG A 206 6.20 0.71 -18.72
CA ARG A 206 7.33 1.58 -18.34
C ARG A 206 6.92 3.06 -18.36
N GLY A 207 6.36 3.55 -19.45
CA GLY A 207 5.91 4.94 -19.52
C GLY A 207 4.84 5.26 -18.49
N TYR A 208 3.97 4.29 -18.16
CA TYR A 208 3.00 4.43 -17.09
C TYR A 208 3.67 4.61 -15.72
N VAL A 209 4.63 3.76 -15.36
CA VAL A 209 5.33 3.82 -14.07
C VAL A 209 6.14 5.10 -13.93
N GLU A 210 6.86 5.52 -14.98
CA GLU A 210 7.59 6.79 -15.00
C GLU A 210 6.64 7.97 -14.77
N SER A 211 5.51 8.04 -15.49
CA SER A 211 4.49 9.08 -15.30
C SER A 211 3.86 9.04 -13.92
N LEU A 212 3.60 7.85 -13.38
CA LEU A 212 3.02 7.69 -12.04
C LEU A 212 3.97 8.22 -10.96
N ILE A 213 5.25 7.84 -11.02
CA ILE A 213 6.24 8.31 -10.05
C ILE A 213 6.44 9.82 -10.16
N ASP A 214 6.56 10.36 -11.37
CA ASP A 214 6.69 11.81 -11.57
C ASP A 214 5.45 12.57 -11.04
N ALA A 215 4.24 12.02 -11.20
CA ALA A 215 3.02 12.59 -10.63
C ALA A 215 3.03 12.56 -9.10
N ILE A 216 3.43 11.43 -8.48
CA ILE A 216 3.55 11.31 -7.03
C ILE A 216 4.58 12.30 -6.48
N LEU A 217 5.78 12.35 -7.07
CA LEU A 217 6.84 13.25 -6.62
C LEU A 217 6.47 14.72 -6.77
N THR A 218 5.71 15.07 -7.82
CA THR A 218 5.33 16.46 -8.10
C THR A 218 4.06 16.87 -7.35
N LYS A 219 2.94 16.16 -7.55
CA LYS A 219 1.65 16.50 -6.96
C LYS A 219 1.60 16.17 -5.46
N ASP A 220 1.90 14.90 -5.10
CA ASP A 220 1.66 14.42 -3.75
C ASP A 220 2.79 14.82 -2.78
N ILE A 221 4.02 15.08 -3.27
CA ILE A 221 5.16 15.41 -2.41
C ILE A 221 5.63 16.85 -2.58
N LYS A 222 6.11 17.27 -3.79
CA LYS A 222 6.72 18.58 -4.02
C LYS A 222 5.78 19.73 -3.65
N ASN A 223 4.56 19.73 -4.20
CA ASN A 223 3.61 20.83 -4.01
C ASN A 223 3.20 20.92 -2.54
N ARG A 224 2.96 19.79 -1.89
CA ARG A 224 2.52 19.71 -0.50
C ARG A 224 3.59 20.15 0.50
N PHE A 225 4.81 19.63 0.36
CA PHE A 225 5.91 19.93 1.30
C PHE A 225 6.77 21.10 0.87
N LYS A 226 6.39 21.79 -0.22
CA LYS A 226 7.09 22.96 -0.78
C LYS A 226 8.59 22.67 -1.01
N ILE A 227 8.88 21.48 -1.59
CA ILE A 227 10.25 21.03 -1.82
C ILE A 227 10.89 21.84 -2.93
N ARG A 228 12.09 22.39 -2.65
CA ARG A 228 12.86 23.19 -3.61
C ARG A 228 13.70 22.31 -4.55
N ASN A 229 14.31 21.23 -4.03
CA ASN A 229 15.20 20.35 -4.79
C ASN A 229 14.48 19.04 -5.15
N VAL A 230 13.74 19.08 -6.25
CA VAL A 230 12.97 17.91 -6.76
C VAL A 230 13.88 16.84 -7.34
N ASP A 231 15.00 17.26 -7.95
CA ASP A 231 15.97 16.31 -8.54
C ASP A 231 16.61 15.42 -7.48
N ALA A 232 16.94 15.98 -6.32
CA ALA A 232 17.44 15.20 -5.20
C ALA A 232 16.38 14.23 -4.66
N LEU A 233 15.12 14.68 -4.52
CA LEU A 233 14.02 13.80 -4.13
C LEU A 233 13.86 12.64 -5.12
N LYS A 234 13.93 12.92 -6.43
CA LYS A 234 13.83 11.90 -7.47
C LYS A 234 14.98 10.88 -7.38
N LYS A 235 16.23 11.34 -7.21
CA LYS A 235 17.40 10.46 -7.05
C LYS A 235 17.28 9.57 -5.81
N ILE A 236 16.81 10.11 -4.68
CA ILE A 236 16.59 9.33 -3.46
C ILE A 236 15.47 8.30 -3.66
N ALA A 237 14.36 8.69 -4.31
CA ALA A 237 13.28 7.77 -4.65
C ALA A 237 13.78 6.64 -5.55
N ASP A 238 14.55 6.97 -6.58
CA ASP A 238 15.16 6.01 -7.51
C ASP A 238 16.07 5.02 -6.78
N HIS A 239 16.90 5.52 -5.88
CA HIS A 239 17.79 4.69 -5.07
C HIS A 239 17.01 3.71 -4.18
N LEU A 240 16.00 4.20 -3.43
CA LEU A 240 15.23 3.38 -2.51
C LEU A 240 14.35 2.35 -3.23
N ILE A 241 13.80 2.71 -4.39
CA ILE A 241 13.02 1.77 -5.21
C ILE A 241 13.94 0.68 -5.77
N SER A 242 15.13 1.03 -6.25
CA SER A 242 16.09 0.08 -6.81
C SER A 242 16.72 -0.84 -5.76
N ASN A 243 16.86 -0.36 -4.53
CA ASN A 243 17.40 -1.11 -3.38
C ASN A 243 16.31 -1.52 -2.39
N SER A 244 15.15 -1.95 -2.89
CA SER A 244 14.10 -2.51 -2.04
C SER A 244 14.61 -3.75 -1.30
N CYS A 245 14.08 -4.04 -0.11
CA CYS A 245 14.47 -5.11 0.82
C CYS A 245 15.85 -4.88 1.50
N CYS A 246 16.49 -3.74 1.29
CA CYS A 246 17.76 -3.39 1.93
C CYS A 246 17.58 -2.46 3.14
N GLU A 247 18.53 -2.53 4.08
CA GLU A 247 18.60 -1.57 5.19
C GLU A 247 18.82 -0.15 4.66
N VAL A 248 18.08 0.82 5.21
CA VAL A 248 18.26 2.25 4.89
C VAL A 248 19.34 2.84 5.78
N ASN A 249 20.49 3.08 5.21
CA ASN A 249 21.60 3.74 5.89
C ASN A 249 21.57 5.25 5.58
N TYR A 250 21.11 6.05 6.55
CA TYR A 250 20.97 7.50 6.37
C TYR A 250 22.32 8.22 6.24
N GLU A 251 23.38 7.75 6.89
CA GLU A 251 24.74 8.30 6.80
C GLU A 251 25.30 8.09 5.39
N GLU A 252 25.19 6.88 4.85
CA GLU A 252 25.60 6.55 3.48
C GLU A 252 24.83 7.36 2.42
N LEU A 253 23.49 7.48 2.59
CA LEU A 253 22.67 8.30 1.70
C LEU A 253 23.03 9.80 1.78
N SER A 254 23.37 10.28 2.96
CA SER A 254 23.85 11.66 3.19
C SER A 254 25.12 11.96 2.40
N GLU A 255 26.08 11.05 2.46
CA GLU A 255 27.34 11.14 1.70
C GLU A 255 27.10 11.03 0.18
N LEU A 256 26.32 10.01 -0.25
CA LEU A 256 26.03 9.74 -1.66
C LEU A 256 25.35 10.91 -2.37
N PHE A 257 24.41 11.58 -1.69
CA PHE A 257 23.64 12.68 -2.26
C PHE A 257 24.15 14.07 -1.86
N ASN A 258 25.21 14.14 -1.05
CA ASN A 258 25.76 15.39 -0.51
C ASN A 258 24.69 16.27 0.15
N MET A 259 23.93 15.65 1.05
CA MET A 259 22.81 16.27 1.78
C MET A 259 22.91 15.96 3.27
N SER A 260 22.31 16.78 4.13
CA SER A 260 22.27 16.45 5.56
C SER A 260 21.37 15.25 5.85
N ASP A 261 21.74 14.42 6.86
CA ASP A 261 20.92 13.27 7.33
C ASP A 261 19.48 13.67 7.61
N LYS A 262 19.27 14.85 8.21
CA LYS A 262 17.91 15.37 8.48
C LYS A 262 17.11 15.59 7.20
N THR A 263 17.76 16.01 6.11
CA THR A 263 17.08 16.20 4.82
C THR A 263 16.75 14.87 4.18
N ILE A 264 17.70 13.90 4.23
CA ILE A 264 17.46 12.54 3.75
C ILE A 264 16.28 11.90 4.51
N GLN A 265 16.30 11.96 5.86
CA GLN A 265 15.22 11.43 6.68
C GLN A 265 13.84 12.05 6.33
N LYS A 266 13.80 13.36 6.07
CA LYS A 266 12.57 14.03 5.60
C LYS A 266 12.10 13.49 4.25
N TYR A 267 13.00 13.33 3.27
CA TYR A 267 12.64 12.84 1.95
C TYR A 267 12.17 11.39 1.99
N VAL A 268 12.83 10.53 2.78
CA VAL A 268 12.38 9.16 3.05
C VAL A 268 11.00 9.16 3.68
N SER A 269 10.76 10.01 4.69
CA SER A 269 9.45 10.15 5.32
C SER A 269 8.36 10.64 4.32
N TYR A 270 8.70 11.50 3.39
CA TYR A 270 7.74 11.96 2.37
C TYR A 270 7.39 10.85 1.37
N LEU A 271 8.37 10.04 0.95
CA LEU A 271 8.13 8.88 0.11
C LEU A 271 7.28 7.82 0.81
N GLN A 272 7.49 7.62 2.11
CA GLN A 272 6.67 6.75 2.94
C GLN A 272 5.23 7.28 3.07
N GLN A 273 5.08 8.60 3.29
CA GLN A 273 3.76 9.24 3.36
C GLN A 273 3.00 9.20 2.02
N ALA A 274 3.72 9.19 0.89
CA ALA A 274 3.12 8.99 -0.43
C ALA A 274 2.91 7.52 -0.81
N PHE A 275 3.12 6.60 0.13
CA PHE A 275 3.03 5.14 -0.06
C PHE A 275 3.96 4.57 -1.13
N VAL A 276 5.00 5.28 -1.55
CA VAL A 276 5.98 4.76 -2.52
C VAL A 276 6.80 3.65 -1.88
N ILE A 277 7.23 3.89 -0.64
CA ILE A 277 7.98 2.93 0.17
C ILE A 277 7.30 2.70 1.52
N GLN A 278 7.64 1.57 2.13
CA GLN A 278 7.32 1.22 3.50
C GLN A 278 8.61 0.90 4.25
N LEU A 279 8.71 1.27 5.52
CA LEU A 279 9.86 0.96 6.35
C LEU A 279 9.50 -0.15 7.33
N LEU A 280 10.24 -1.26 7.25
CA LEU A 280 10.15 -2.36 8.19
C LEU A 280 11.23 -2.21 9.25
N THR A 281 10.81 -2.09 10.51
CA THR A 281 11.73 -1.89 11.64
C THR A 281 12.27 -3.23 12.16
N ARG A 282 13.46 -3.17 12.77
CA ARG A 282 14.09 -4.33 13.40
C ARG A 282 13.37 -4.71 14.68
N HIS A 283 13.09 -5.99 14.88
CA HIS A 283 12.66 -6.52 16.18
C HIS A 283 13.81 -6.45 17.17
N SER A 284 13.71 -5.57 18.16
CA SER A 284 14.69 -5.44 19.24
C SER A 284 14.04 -4.82 20.46
N PHE A 285 14.43 -5.28 21.65
CA PHE A 285 14.06 -4.66 22.93
C PHE A 285 14.79 -3.33 23.16
N LYS A 286 15.87 -3.05 22.43
CA LYS A 286 16.64 -1.82 22.53
C LYS A 286 16.10 -0.78 21.53
N SER A 287 15.57 0.33 22.03
CA SER A 287 15.00 1.40 21.21
C SER A 287 15.96 1.94 20.12
N LYS A 288 17.27 2.05 20.41
CA LYS A 288 18.27 2.50 19.43
C LYS A 288 18.40 1.55 18.23
N GLU A 289 18.32 0.24 18.45
CA GLU A 289 18.39 -0.75 17.37
C GLU A 289 17.13 -0.74 16.51
N ARG A 290 15.95 -0.50 17.11
CA ARG A 290 14.69 -0.35 16.37
C ARG A 290 14.68 0.88 15.46
N ILE A 291 15.24 2.00 15.93
CA ILE A 291 15.21 3.27 15.19
C ILE A 291 16.25 3.31 14.07
N ARG A 292 17.43 2.70 14.26
CA ARG A 292 18.55 2.80 13.33
C ARG A 292 18.54 1.76 12.21
N GLY A 293 17.89 0.64 12.39
CA GLY A 293 17.83 -0.43 11.40
C GLY A 293 16.42 -0.55 10.83
N SER A 294 16.15 0.06 9.71
CA SER A 294 14.91 -0.16 8.98
C SER A 294 15.24 -0.61 7.56
N LYS A 295 14.56 -1.65 7.07
CA LYS A 295 14.60 -2.04 5.68
C LYS A 295 13.54 -1.25 4.91
N SER A 296 13.82 -0.85 3.67
CA SER A 296 12.81 -0.25 2.80
C SER A 296 12.21 -1.29 1.87
N TYR A 297 10.89 -1.24 1.73
CA TYR A 297 10.13 -2.05 0.78
C TYR A 297 9.28 -1.13 -0.09
N ILE A 298 9.07 -1.49 -1.34
CA ILE A 298 8.17 -0.75 -2.23
C ILE A 298 6.75 -1.32 -2.13
N VAL A 299 5.75 -0.47 -2.37
CA VAL A 299 4.33 -0.88 -2.29
C VAL A 299 3.93 -1.85 -3.38
N ASP A 300 4.67 -1.89 -4.49
CA ASP A 300 4.36 -2.73 -5.63
C ASP A 300 5.61 -3.01 -6.47
N PRO A 301 5.90 -4.28 -6.85
CA PRO A 301 7.10 -4.63 -7.61
C PRO A 301 7.14 -4.00 -9.01
N GLY A 302 6.00 -3.62 -9.59
CA GLY A 302 5.95 -2.92 -10.88
C GLY A 302 6.67 -1.58 -10.86
N LEU A 303 6.78 -0.92 -9.71
CA LEU A 303 7.54 0.32 -9.56
C LEU A 303 9.05 0.12 -9.79
N GLN A 304 9.57 -1.06 -9.50
CA GLN A 304 11.00 -1.38 -9.66
C GLN A 304 11.35 -1.77 -11.09
N ASN A 305 10.61 -2.71 -11.67
CA ASN A 305 10.97 -3.33 -12.95
C ASN A 305 10.71 -2.45 -14.17
N ASN A 306 9.69 -1.63 -14.11
CA ASN A 306 9.29 -0.82 -15.24
C ASN A 306 9.99 0.56 -15.24
N ARG A 307 11.31 0.60 -14.94
CA ARG A 307 12.09 1.85 -14.92
C ARG A 307 13.34 1.78 -15.78
N THR A 308 13.78 2.94 -16.27
CA THR A 308 14.92 3.07 -17.17
C THR A 308 16.25 2.62 -16.58
N ASN A 309 16.44 2.81 -15.27
CA ASN A 309 17.70 2.61 -14.55
C ASN A 309 17.61 1.46 -13.52
N SER A 310 16.70 0.53 -13.69
CA SER A 310 16.55 -0.59 -12.75
C SER A 310 17.68 -1.61 -12.97
N MET A 311 18.75 -1.50 -12.19
CA MET A 311 19.76 -2.57 -12.07
C MET A 311 19.24 -3.76 -11.26
N ALA A 312 18.12 -3.60 -10.56
CA ALA A 312 17.48 -4.63 -9.75
C ALA A 312 16.65 -5.65 -10.55
N ALA A 313 16.58 -5.49 -11.88
CA ALA A 313 15.85 -6.41 -12.76
C ALA A 313 16.31 -7.88 -12.66
N GLU A 314 17.54 -8.11 -12.21
CA GLU A 314 18.12 -9.45 -12.10
C GLU A 314 17.86 -10.14 -10.75
N ASN A 315 17.45 -9.42 -9.70
CA ASN A 315 17.26 -10.01 -8.38
C ASN A 315 15.78 -10.38 -8.09
N ILE A 316 15.35 -11.51 -8.62
CA ILE A 316 14.01 -12.06 -8.43
C ILE A 316 13.72 -12.40 -6.96
N GLY A 317 14.75 -12.70 -6.17
CA GLY A 317 14.63 -12.98 -4.74
C GLY A 317 14.11 -11.77 -3.97
N TRP A 318 14.64 -10.58 -4.20
CA TRP A 318 14.16 -9.35 -3.55
C TRP A 318 12.72 -9.00 -3.95
N ARG A 319 12.35 -9.28 -5.21
CA ARG A 319 10.96 -9.05 -5.64
C ARG A 319 10.00 -9.99 -4.94
N LEU A 320 10.39 -11.25 -4.78
CA LEU A 320 9.61 -12.23 -4.03
C LEU A 320 9.47 -11.81 -2.57
N GLU A 321 10.56 -11.40 -1.91
CA GLU A 321 10.54 -10.88 -0.54
C GLU A 321 9.63 -9.66 -0.42
N ASN A 322 9.70 -8.73 -1.39
CA ASN A 322 8.84 -7.55 -1.41
C ASN A 322 7.35 -7.88 -1.57
N VAL A 323 7.01 -8.83 -2.45
CA VAL A 323 5.63 -9.31 -2.63
C VAL A 323 5.09 -9.94 -1.36
N VAL A 324 5.90 -10.78 -0.70
CA VAL A 324 5.55 -11.39 0.60
C VAL A 324 5.32 -10.31 1.66
N TYR A 325 6.19 -9.31 1.74
CA TYR A 325 6.03 -8.20 2.68
C TYR A 325 4.70 -7.44 2.48
N VAL A 326 4.38 -7.07 1.24
CA VAL A 326 3.14 -6.34 0.95
C VAL A 326 1.90 -7.18 1.28
N GLU A 327 1.94 -8.49 1.03
CA GLU A 327 0.85 -9.38 1.43
C GLU A 327 0.75 -9.52 2.96
N LEU A 328 1.88 -9.56 3.67
CA LEU A 328 1.90 -9.52 5.14
C LEU A 328 1.29 -8.23 5.68
N LEU A 329 1.55 -7.08 5.05
CA LEU A 329 0.91 -5.82 5.44
C LEU A 329 -0.62 -5.89 5.34
N ARG A 330 -1.17 -6.53 4.28
CA ARG A 330 -2.62 -6.74 4.13
C ARG A 330 -3.18 -7.65 5.23
N ARG A 331 -2.55 -8.80 5.46
CA ARG A 331 -3.00 -9.80 6.45
C ARG A 331 -2.90 -9.28 7.88
N CYS A 332 -1.79 -8.64 8.22
CA CYS A 332 -1.57 -8.15 9.58
C CYS A 332 -2.40 -6.92 9.92
N ALA A 333 -2.80 -6.10 8.92
CA ALA A 333 -3.68 -4.97 9.14
C ALA A 333 -5.08 -5.41 9.64
N SER A 334 -5.64 -6.48 9.09
CA SER A 334 -6.93 -7.04 9.51
C SER A 334 -6.87 -7.66 10.91
N ASP A 335 -5.73 -8.22 11.28
CA ASP A 335 -5.53 -8.97 12.53
C ASP A 335 -4.92 -8.12 13.65
N PHE A 336 -4.63 -6.84 13.41
CA PHE A 336 -3.94 -5.93 14.33
C PHE A 336 -2.59 -6.48 14.82
N ARG A 337 -1.82 -7.12 13.90
CA ARG A 337 -0.50 -7.67 14.18
C ARG A 337 0.61 -6.75 13.68
N ASP A 338 1.75 -6.79 14.37
CA ASP A 338 2.96 -6.06 13.99
C ASP A 338 3.89 -6.95 13.16
N ILE A 339 4.61 -6.34 12.22
CA ILE A 339 5.62 -6.99 11.40
C ILE A 339 6.97 -6.33 11.70
N TYR A 340 7.99 -7.16 11.91
CA TYR A 340 9.39 -6.75 12.11
C TYR A 340 10.30 -7.65 11.27
N TYR A 341 11.57 -7.26 11.06
CA TYR A 341 12.62 -8.19 10.71
C TYR A 341 13.50 -8.47 11.93
N TYR A 342 14.21 -9.57 11.94
CA TYR A 342 15.11 -9.91 13.05
C TYR A 342 16.53 -10.12 12.55
N LYS A 343 17.53 -9.57 13.25
CA LYS A 343 18.94 -9.76 12.95
C LYS A 343 19.68 -10.06 14.23
N GLN A 344 20.29 -11.23 14.29
CA GLN A 344 21.09 -11.62 15.44
C GLN A 344 22.45 -10.93 15.43
N ALA A 345 22.74 -10.14 16.45
CA ALA A 345 23.97 -9.33 16.51
C ALA A 345 25.26 -10.18 16.51
N ALA A 346 25.23 -11.37 17.13
CA ALA A 346 26.42 -12.23 17.29
C ALA A 346 26.83 -12.93 15.98
N THR A 347 25.87 -13.37 15.17
CA THR A 347 26.14 -14.17 13.97
C THR A 347 25.87 -13.42 12.66
N GLY A 348 25.18 -12.28 12.75
CA GLY A 348 24.72 -11.53 11.59
C GLY A 348 23.55 -12.21 10.85
N LYS A 349 23.07 -13.38 11.30
CA LYS A 349 21.94 -14.07 10.69
C LYS A 349 20.67 -13.25 10.81
N GLU A 350 19.90 -13.23 9.75
CA GLU A 350 18.72 -12.41 9.59
C GLU A 350 17.51 -13.26 9.23
N VAL A 351 16.35 -12.96 9.83
CA VAL A 351 15.03 -13.48 9.44
C VAL A 351 14.24 -12.31 8.86
N ASP A 352 13.70 -12.52 7.67
CA ASP A 352 13.09 -11.46 6.88
C ASP A 352 11.85 -10.89 7.57
N PHE A 353 10.99 -11.74 8.14
CA PHE A 353 9.78 -11.28 8.82
C PHE A 353 9.52 -12.01 10.13
N VAL A 354 9.16 -11.24 11.15
CA VAL A 354 8.70 -11.70 12.46
C VAL A 354 7.31 -11.11 12.67
N ILE A 355 6.31 -11.96 12.70
CA ILE A 355 4.92 -11.55 12.96
C ILE A 355 4.71 -11.58 14.47
N CYS A 356 4.25 -10.47 15.04
CA CYS A 356 4.05 -10.31 16.48
C CYS A 356 2.60 -9.93 16.82
N ASP A 357 2.13 -10.47 17.95
CA ASP A 357 1.04 -9.86 18.71
C ASP A 357 1.66 -9.15 19.91
N LYS A 358 1.68 -7.82 19.87
CA LYS A 358 2.41 -6.97 20.84
C LYS A 358 3.90 -7.36 20.90
N ASN A 359 4.32 -7.99 22.01
CA ASN A 359 5.72 -8.38 22.22
C ASN A 359 6.00 -9.87 21.98
N LYS A 360 4.98 -10.65 21.60
CA LYS A 360 5.11 -12.09 21.39
C LYS A 360 5.26 -12.38 19.90
N ALA A 361 6.37 -13.01 19.50
CA ALA A 361 6.52 -13.54 18.17
C ALA A 361 5.57 -14.72 17.97
N LEU A 362 4.79 -14.69 16.90
CA LEU A 362 3.80 -15.71 16.51
C LEU A 362 4.31 -16.58 15.37
N GLU A 363 5.06 -16.01 14.44
CA GLU A 363 5.60 -16.69 13.27
C GLU A 363 6.90 -16.03 12.83
N LEU A 364 7.87 -16.84 12.40
CA LEU A 364 9.10 -16.44 11.76
C LEU A 364 9.04 -16.86 10.30
N ILE A 365 9.22 -15.91 9.39
CA ILE A 365 9.12 -16.14 7.95
C ILE A 365 10.43 -15.73 7.29
N GLN A 366 11.01 -16.68 6.55
CA GLN A 366 12.15 -16.46 5.66
C GLN A 366 11.69 -16.59 4.21
N VAL A 367 12.28 -15.82 3.30
CA VAL A 367 11.92 -15.86 1.89
C VAL A 367 13.16 -16.13 1.03
N SER A 368 13.08 -17.14 0.18
CA SER A 368 14.15 -17.48 -0.78
C SER A 368 13.55 -17.86 -2.12
N TYR A 369 14.13 -17.36 -3.21
CA TYR A 369 13.66 -17.73 -4.56
C TYR A 369 13.74 -19.24 -4.79
N ASP A 370 14.91 -19.82 -4.49
CA ASP A 370 15.15 -21.26 -4.49
C ASP A 370 16.05 -21.69 -3.33
N ILE A 371 16.00 -22.96 -3.02
CA ILE A 371 16.79 -23.62 -1.98
C ILE A 371 17.49 -24.89 -2.50
N ASP A 372 17.71 -25.00 -3.81
CA ASP A 372 18.26 -26.18 -4.45
C ASP A 372 19.72 -26.40 -4.08
N SER A 373 20.47 -25.33 -3.85
CA SER A 373 21.84 -25.46 -3.38
C SER A 373 21.91 -25.72 -1.87
N PRO A 374 22.74 -26.66 -1.39
CA PRO A 374 22.95 -26.88 0.04
C PRO A 374 23.35 -25.60 0.79
N LYS A 375 24.06 -24.70 0.14
CA LYS A 375 24.47 -23.42 0.72
C LYS A 375 23.27 -22.51 0.98
N ALA A 376 22.35 -22.36 0.01
CA ALA A 376 21.13 -21.57 0.16
C ALA A 376 20.23 -22.22 1.23
N TYR A 377 19.96 -23.52 1.10
CA TYR A 377 19.15 -24.25 2.08
C TYR A 377 19.64 -24.06 3.52
N ASN A 378 20.95 -24.29 3.76
CA ASN A 378 21.53 -24.17 5.10
C ASN A 378 21.51 -22.71 5.60
N ARG A 379 21.68 -21.72 4.74
CA ARG A 379 21.60 -20.32 5.10
C ARG A 379 20.22 -19.97 5.64
N GLU A 380 19.17 -20.27 4.88
CA GLU A 380 17.80 -19.89 5.21
C GLU A 380 17.25 -20.66 6.42
N THR A 381 17.43 -21.98 6.43
CA THR A 381 16.96 -22.80 7.55
C THR A 381 17.67 -22.47 8.85
N SER A 382 18.99 -22.27 8.80
CA SER A 382 19.76 -21.92 10.02
C SER A 382 19.43 -20.51 10.56
N ALA A 383 18.98 -19.57 9.71
CA ALA A 383 18.51 -18.26 10.17
C ALA A 383 17.25 -18.41 11.04
N LEU A 384 16.28 -19.18 10.58
CA LEU A 384 15.05 -19.49 11.32
C LEU A 384 15.34 -20.21 12.65
N ILE A 385 16.18 -21.25 12.62
CA ILE A 385 16.54 -22.00 13.83
C ILE A 385 17.20 -21.10 14.87
N VAL A 386 18.21 -20.33 14.46
CA VAL A 386 18.94 -19.42 15.36
C VAL A 386 18.05 -18.34 15.95
N ALA A 387 17.07 -17.86 15.21
CA ALA A 387 16.13 -16.85 15.69
C ALA A 387 15.01 -17.42 16.59
N SER A 388 14.66 -18.67 16.42
CA SER A 388 13.53 -19.30 17.13
C SER A 388 13.70 -19.33 18.65
N GLU A 389 14.91 -19.56 19.16
CA GLU A 389 15.17 -19.61 20.60
C GLU A 389 15.05 -18.25 21.30
N PRO A 390 15.77 -17.18 20.87
CA PRO A 390 15.66 -15.87 21.53
C PRO A 390 14.26 -15.25 21.37
N LEU A 391 13.54 -15.55 20.28
CA LEU A 391 12.17 -15.08 20.04
C LEU A 391 11.10 -15.99 20.63
N LYS A 392 11.47 -17.18 21.13
CA LYS A 392 10.55 -18.20 21.69
C LYS A 392 9.41 -18.53 20.73
N CYS A 393 9.75 -18.75 19.46
CA CYS A 393 8.80 -19.00 18.41
C CYS A 393 9.22 -20.25 17.62
N ASP A 394 8.34 -21.25 17.60
CA ASP A 394 8.57 -22.52 16.90
C ASP A 394 7.74 -22.65 15.62
N ASN A 395 6.92 -21.64 15.28
CA ASN A 395 6.24 -21.56 14.00
C ASN A 395 7.19 -20.95 12.95
N LEU A 396 7.85 -21.82 12.21
CA LEU A 396 8.92 -21.48 11.27
C LEU A 396 8.46 -21.73 9.84
N THR A 397 8.37 -20.71 9.03
CA THR A 397 7.95 -20.77 7.63
C THR A 397 9.08 -20.31 6.72
N LEU A 398 9.36 -21.12 5.68
CA LEU A 398 10.27 -20.73 4.60
C LEU A 398 9.45 -20.64 3.30
N ILE A 399 9.29 -19.44 2.77
CA ILE A 399 8.56 -19.22 1.52
C ILE A 399 9.54 -19.29 0.35
N THR A 400 9.26 -20.19 -0.59
CA THR A 400 10.04 -20.36 -1.83
C THR A 400 9.18 -20.09 -3.06
N PHE A 401 9.77 -20.01 -4.24
CA PHE A 401 9.00 -19.78 -5.45
C PHE A 401 7.98 -20.91 -5.72
N SER A 402 8.35 -22.17 -5.55
CA SER A 402 7.51 -23.30 -5.95
C SER A 402 7.50 -24.53 -5.03
N ASP A 403 8.37 -24.59 -4.02
CA ASP A 403 8.47 -25.78 -3.17
C ASP A 403 7.45 -25.78 -2.02
N THR A 404 6.87 -26.93 -1.75
CA THR A 404 5.99 -27.15 -0.59
C THR A 404 6.33 -28.48 0.06
N ARG A 405 6.89 -28.44 1.28
CA ARG A 405 7.21 -29.61 2.11
C ARG A 405 7.55 -29.20 3.54
N ASP A 406 7.42 -30.13 4.48
CA ASP A 406 7.94 -29.97 5.83
C ASP A 406 9.32 -30.60 5.94
N VAL A 407 10.22 -29.91 6.63
CA VAL A 407 11.56 -30.41 6.93
C VAL A 407 11.88 -30.32 8.41
N MET A 408 12.63 -31.29 8.93
CA MET A 408 13.10 -31.29 10.31
C MET A 408 14.56 -30.83 10.33
N VAL A 409 14.86 -29.71 11.02
CA VAL A 409 16.22 -29.18 11.19
C VAL A 409 16.47 -28.93 12.67
N GLU A 410 17.53 -29.54 13.22
CA GLU A 410 17.91 -29.40 14.65
C GLU A 410 16.73 -29.60 15.62
N GLY A 411 15.86 -30.58 15.32
CA GLY A 411 14.72 -30.93 16.17
C GLY A 411 13.51 -30.01 16.05
N LYS A 412 13.52 -29.04 15.14
CA LYS A 412 12.40 -28.13 14.86
C LYS A 412 11.86 -28.36 13.45
N THR A 413 10.55 -28.24 13.31
CA THR A 413 9.89 -28.33 11.99
C THR A 413 9.90 -26.96 11.30
N ILE A 414 10.35 -26.93 10.06
CA ILE A 414 10.24 -25.77 9.17
C ILE A 414 9.25 -26.10 8.06
N HIS A 415 8.22 -25.29 7.93
CA HIS A 415 7.22 -25.40 6.87
C HIS A 415 7.70 -24.66 5.62
N ILE A 416 8.16 -25.39 4.61
CA ILE A 416 8.48 -24.81 3.31
C ILE A 416 7.18 -24.69 2.52
N LYS A 417 6.86 -23.49 2.04
CA LYS A 417 5.63 -23.18 1.31
C LYS A 417 5.93 -22.51 -0.03
N SER A 418 5.24 -22.95 -1.07
CA SER A 418 5.21 -22.23 -2.34
C SER A 418 4.61 -20.84 -2.15
N ALA A 419 5.27 -19.81 -2.65
CA ALA A 419 4.76 -18.44 -2.62
C ALA A 419 3.41 -18.31 -3.34
N ILE A 420 3.21 -19.08 -4.42
CA ILE A 420 1.95 -19.11 -5.15
C ILE A 420 0.81 -19.58 -4.25
N GLU A 421 0.99 -20.73 -3.59
CA GLU A 421 -0.01 -21.28 -2.67
C GLU A 421 -0.22 -20.37 -1.46
N TRP A 422 0.87 -19.84 -0.90
CA TRP A 422 0.81 -18.95 0.25
C TRP A 422 0.08 -17.64 -0.05
N LEU A 423 0.23 -17.08 -1.26
CA LEU A 423 -0.43 -15.84 -1.68
C LEU A 423 -1.92 -16.05 -2.06
N LEU A 424 -2.29 -17.26 -2.48
CA LEU A 424 -3.66 -17.60 -2.85
C LEU A 424 -4.50 -18.08 -1.65
N GLY A 425 -3.89 -18.61 -0.59
CA GLY A 425 -4.53 -19.04 0.66
C GLY A 425 -4.46 -17.98 1.71
#